data_96f26acf30d8d3bb7881fc314734ed46
#
_entry.id   96f26acf30d8d3bb7881fc314734ed46
#
_cell.length_a   1.000
_cell.length_b   1.000
_cell.length_c   1.000
_cell.angle_alpha   90.00
_cell.angle_beta   90.00
_cell.angle_gamma   90.00
#
_symmetry.space_group_name_H-M   'P 1'
#
loop_
_entity.id
_entity.type
_entity.pdbx_description
1 polymer ?
#
loop_
_entity_poly.entity_id
_entity_poly.type
_entity_poly.pdbx_seq_one_letter_code
_entity_poly.pdbx_strand_id
1 'polypeptide(L)'
;MKTLQDLAAIKEKMRKEIAVRLGKDTSGAKYEKHVLMCGGTGCTSSGSMKIADELEKQLKEKGIADKVFVVRTGCFGLCERGPIMIVYPGGAFYTHVKMEMVTRIVDEHLIGGNPVKEFLYDETVIEGSDEIKSLNQTTFYAKQHRVALRNCGLINPEDINEYIGRSGYEALNKVLTSMTPEEVIQEISDSGLRGRGGGGFPTGTKWKLARNIVPDADIKYVCCNADEGDPGAFMDRSVLEGDPHVVLEAMTIAGYAIGASQGYIYVRAEYPIAVERLRIAIKQAREAGMLGSDIFGTGFSFDIDLRLGAGAFVCGEETALMTSIEGNRGEPRPRPPFPAEKGLYQKPTILNNVETYANVPQIILKGAKWYASMGNGNSKGTKVFALGGKIKNTGLVEVPMGTTLREIIEEIGGGIPNGKKFKAAQAGGPSGGCIPFEHYDVNVDYDSLAAIGCMIGSGGLIVLDEDNCMVDIAKFFLQFTMDESCGKCTPCRIGTKRMYEILDKITKGNGTMEDLQKLEDLCYYVKTNSLCGLGQTAPNPVLSTLRFFRDEYIAHIVDKKCPAGVCKSLLQFVIDKDKCIGCGMCAKQCPAEAISRTDYIAPGKKLAAFAIDPAKCVKCGACIEKCKFKAISKQ
;
A
#
# COMPACT_ATOMS: atom_id res chain seq x y z
N MET A 1 -17.39 28.12 -16.89
CA MET A 1 -15.94 27.84 -16.95
C MET A 1 -15.25 28.76 -15.96
N LYS A 2 -14.43 28.21 -15.05
CA LYS A 2 -13.67 29.04 -14.11
C LYS A 2 -12.47 29.63 -14.82
N THR A 3 -12.25 30.92 -14.61
CA THR A 3 -11.08 31.65 -15.11
C THR A 3 -9.91 31.53 -14.14
N LEU A 4 -8.74 31.98 -14.54
CA LEU A 4 -7.57 32.11 -13.64
C LEU A 4 -7.86 32.98 -12.42
N GLN A 5 -8.64 34.04 -12.62
CA GLN A 5 -9.03 34.92 -11.52
C GLN A 5 -9.95 34.20 -10.53
N ASP A 6 -10.84 33.32 -11.04
CA ASP A 6 -11.70 32.50 -10.18
C ASP A 6 -10.87 31.52 -9.34
N LEU A 7 -9.86 30.87 -9.95
CA LEU A 7 -8.96 29.97 -9.23
C LEU A 7 -8.20 30.71 -8.14
N ALA A 8 -7.66 31.87 -8.45
CA ALA A 8 -6.93 32.70 -7.48
C ALA A 8 -7.84 33.13 -6.30
N ALA A 9 -9.07 33.53 -6.59
CA ALA A 9 -10.06 33.91 -5.58
C ALA A 9 -10.44 32.73 -4.67
N ILE A 10 -10.68 31.56 -5.26
CA ILE A 10 -10.97 30.32 -4.50
C ILE A 10 -9.76 29.93 -3.65
N LYS A 11 -8.57 29.96 -4.22
CA LYS A 11 -7.33 29.65 -3.50
C LYS A 11 -7.15 30.56 -2.28
N GLU A 12 -7.33 31.88 -2.43
CA GLU A 12 -7.17 32.82 -1.34
C GLU A 12 -8.23 32.61 -0.23
N LYS A 13 -9.48 32.32 -0.60
CA LYS A 13 -10.52 31.96 0.35
C LYS A 13 -10.19 30.67 1.10
N MET A 14 -9.83 29.62 0.39
CA MET A 14 -9.56 28.30 0.98
C MET A 14 -8.22 28.29 1.75
N ARG A 15 -7.25 29.13 1.39
CA ARG A 15 -5.99 29.28 2.11
C ARG A 15 -6.21 29.61 3.58
N LYS A 16 -7.19 30.45 3.90
CA LYS A 16 -7.53 30.85 5.28
C LYS A 16 -8.09 29.64 6.06
N GLU A 17 -8.99 28.89 5.47
CA GLU A 17 -9.56 27.67 6.09
C GLU A 17 -8.48 26.58 6.29
N ILE A 18 -7.65 26.35 5.27
CA ILE A 18 -6.59 25.33 5.34
C ILE A 18 -5.47 25.75 6.31
N ALA A 19 -5.24 27.07 6.50
CA ALA A 19 -4.27 27.58 7.46
C ALA A 19 -4.51 27.09 8.89
N VAL A 20 -5.79 26.91 9.28
CA VAL A 20 -6.17 26.32 10.58
C VAL A 20 -5.54 24.95 10.77
N ARG A 21 -5.55 24.11 9.72
CA ARG A 21 -5.01 22.73 9.73
C ARG A 21 -3.47 22.69 9.61
N LEU A 22 -2.86 23.78 9.15
CA LEU A 22 -1.40 23.88 8.96
C LEU A 22 -0.68 24.59 10.10
N GLY A 23 -1.39 25.00 11.15
CA GLY A 23 -0.81 25.76 12.28
C GLY A 23 -0.26 27.13 11.87
N LYS A 24 -0.84 27.76 10.83
CA LYS A 24 -0.49 29.08 10.31
C LYS A 24 -1.45 30.13 10.85
N ASP A 25 -1.26 31.40 10.44
CA ASP A 25 -2.19 32.47 10.77
C ASP A 25 -3.63 32.10 10.37
N THR A 26 -4.51 32.04 11.37
CA THR A 26 -5.92 31.65 11.24
C THR A 26 -6.85 32.85 11.11
N SER A 27 -6.32 34.07 11.07
CA SER A 27 -7.11 35.29 10.95
C SER A 27 -7.93 35.31 9.67
N GLY A 28 -9.24 35.44 9.84
CA GLY A 28 -10.22 35.42 8.74
C GLY A 28 -10.65 34.05 8.22
N ALA A 29 -10.34 32.97 8.93
CA ALA A 29 -11.01 31.68 8.74
C ALA A 29 -12.46 31.76 9.24
N LYS A 30 -13.37 31.05 8.58
CA LYS A 30 -14.80 31.01 8.95
C LYS A 30 -15.01 30.23 10.26
N TYR A 31 -14.26 29.13 10.42
CA TYR A 31 -14.39 28.25 11.57
C TYR A 31 -13.20 28.37 12.52
N GLU A 32 -13.48 28.39 13.82
CA GLU A 32 -12.46 28.49 14.88
C GLU A 32 -11.66 27.18 15.00
N LYS A 33 -12.34 26.04 14.79
CA LYS A 33 -11.74 24.68 14.90
C LYS A 33 -12.12 23.82 13.72
N HIS A 34 -11.18 22.97 13.31
CA HIS A 34 -11.40 21.92 12.31
C HIS A 34 -11.17 20.56 12.93
N VAL A 35 -12.13 19.66 12.77
CA VAL A 35 -12.01 18.26 13.17
C VAL A 35 -11.90 17.40 11.92
N LEU A 36 -10.74 16.81 11.70
CA LEU A 36 -10.47 15.94 10.57
C LEU A 36 -10.71 14.49 10.98
N MET A 37 -11.68 13.84 10.37
CA MET A 37 -11.98 12.42 10.56
C MET A 37 -11.45 11.61 9.38
N CYS A 38 -10.71 10.55 9.66
CA CYS A 38 -10.21 9.64 8.63
C CYS A 38 -11.37 8.92 7.92
N GLY A 39 -11.51 9.19 6.63
CA GLY A 39 -12.48 8.56 5.72
C GLY A 39 -11.83 7.61 4.73
N GLY A 40 -10.63 7.10 5.01
CA GLY A 40 -10.03 6.00 4.25
C GLY A 40 -10.69 4.67 4.59
N THR A 41 -10.63 3.70 3.67
CA THR A 41 -11.35 2.41 3.76
C THR A 41 -11.20 1.71 5.12
N GLY A 42 -9.98 1.64 5.70
CA GLY A 42 -9.75 0.95 6.99
C GLY A 42 -10.50 1.59 8.16
N CYS A 43 -10.43 2.93 8.28
CA CYS A 43 -11.15 3.65 9.33
C CYS A 43 -12.67 3.64 9.11
N THR A 44 -13.12 3.73 7.84
CA THR A 44 -14.54 3.62 7.49
C THR A 44 -15.11 2.26 7.88
N SER A 45 -14.40 1.17 7.62
CA SER A 45 -14.78 -0.18 8.04
C SER A 45 -14.85 -0.32 9.56
N SER A 46 -14.05 0.47 10.29
CA SER A 46 -14.07 0.54 11.77
C SER A 46 -15.08 1.56 12.32
N GLY A 47 -15.94 2.12 11.47
CA GLY A 47 -17.07 2.98 11.89
C GLY A 47 -16.76 4.47 11.99
N SER A 48 -15.63 4.96 11.45
CA SER A 48 -15.25 6.39 11.54
C SER A 48 -16.31 7.35 10.99
N MET A 49 -17.04 6.96 9.94
CA MET A 49 -18.11 7.81 9.38
C MET A 49 -19.29 7.98 10.35
N LYS A 50 -19.70 6.91 11.05
CA LYS A 50 -20.74 7.00 12.08
C LYS A 50 -20.30 7.88 13.26
N ILE A 51 -19.01 7.83 13.60
CA ILE A 51 -18.42 8.71 14.63
C ILE A 51 -18.47 10.17 14.17
N ALA A 52 -18.18 10.45 12.91
CA ALA A 52 -18.31 11.80 12.35
C ALA A 52 -19.76 12.31 12.35
N ASP A 53 -20.73 11.44 12.00
CA ASP A 53 -22.15 11.79 12.04
C ASP A 53 -22.63 12.13 13.46
N GLU A 54 -22.22 11.35 14.46
CA GLU A 54 -22.55 11.62 15.87
C GLU A 54 -21.86 12.90 16.34
N LEU A 55 -20.62 13.15 15.94
CA LEU A 55 -19.91 14.39 16.25
C LEU A 55 -20.69 15.60 15.71
N GLU A 56 -21.08 15.60 14.43
CA GLU A 56 -21.85 16.69 13.81
C GLU A 56 -23.21 16.90 14.50
N LYS A 57 -23.87 15.82 14.91
CA LYS A 57 -25.13 15.87 15.67
C LYS A 57 -24.91 16.58 17.00
N GLN A 58 -23.90 16.18 17.79
CA GLN A 58 -23.62 16.80 19.09
C GLN A 58 -23.18 18.26 18.96
N LEU A 59 -22.41 18.63 17.92
CA LEU A 59 -22.08 20.03 17.64
C LEU A 59 -23.32 20.90 17.42
N LYS A 60 -24.33 20.38 16.69
CA LYS A 60 -25.63 21.05 16.48
C LYS A 60 -26.41 21.16 17.79
N GLU A 61 -26.55 20.08 18.55
CA GLU A 61 -27.27 20.04 19.83
C GLU A 61 -26.67 21.01 20.87
N LYS A 62 -25.34 21.20 20.86
CA LYS A 62 -24.62 22.10 21.77
C LYS A 62 -24.44 23.53 21.24
N GLY A 63 -24.95 23.82 20.06
CA GLY A 63 -24.96 25.18 19.47
C GLY A 63 -23.58 25.71 19.06
N ILE A 64 -22.64 24.84 18.68
CA ILE A 64 -21.29 25.21 18.24
C ILE A 64 -20.96 24.75 16.81
N ALA A 65 -21.97 24.31 16.03
CA ALA A 65 -21.78 23.85 14.67
C ALA A 65 -21.31 24.95 13.69
N ASP A 66 -21.50 26.23 14.05
CA ASP A 66 -21.01 27.39 13.32
C ASP A 66 -19.54 27.69 13.58
N LYS A 67 -18.95 27.15 14.65
CA LYS A 67 -17.56 27.35 15.08
C LYS A 67 -16.63 26.18 14.74
N VAL A 68 -17.17 25.00 14.56
CA VAL A 68 -16.39 23.77 14.35
C VAL A 68 -16.76 23.13 13.02
N PHE A 69 -15.76 22.96 12.16
CA PHE A 69 -15.91 22.31 10.86
C PHE A 69 -15.42 20.86 10.91
N VAL A 70 -16.30 19.91 10.62
CA VAL A 70 -15.95 18.48 10.51
C VAL A 70 -15.60 18.15 9.07
N VAL A 71 -14.41 17.62 8.86
CA VAL A 71 -13.87 17.26 7.54
C VAL A 71 -13.68 15.75 7.45
N ARG A 72 -14.39 15.10 6.55
CA ARG A 72 -14.18 13.69 6.20
C ARG A 72 -13.06 13.63 5.17
N THR A 73 -11.81 13.46 5.67
CA THR A 73 -10.62 13.48 4.83
C THR A 73 -10.22 12.08 4.33
N GLY A 74 -9.17 11.99 3.50
CA GLY A 74 -8.55 10.72 3.12
C GLY A 74 -7.76 10.06 4.27
N CYS A 75 -6.99 9.02 3.92
CA CYS A 75 -6.21 8.27 4.90
C CYS A 75 -5.05 9.12 5.45
N PHE A 76 -4.87 9.12 6.78
CA PHE A 76 -3.71 9.73 7.42
C PHE A 76 -2.40 8.94 7.21
N GLY A 77 -2.52 7.63 6.95
CA GLY A 77 -1.38 6.74 6.74
C GLY A 77 -1.07 5.83 7.93
N LEU A 78 -1.48 6.13 9.15
CA LEU A 78 -1.24 5.28 10.33
C LEU A 78 -2.45 4.37 10.61
N CYS A 79 -2.65 3.37 9.74
CA CYS A 79 -3.90 2.61 9.65
C CYS A 79 -4.18 1.73 10.88
N GLU A 80 -3.14 1.22 11.56
CA GLU A 80 -3.30 0.39 12.76
C GLU A 80 -3.96 1.15 13.93
N ARG A 81 -3.83 2.47 13.96
CA ARG A 81 -4.37 3.33 15.02
C ARG A 81 -5.78 3.86 14.73
N GLY A 82 -6.41 3.37 13.66
CA GLY A 82 -7.77 3.78 13.28
C GLY A 82 -8.88 3.27 14.23
N PRO A 83 -10.02 3.95 14.29
CA PRO A 83 -10.36 5.26 13.68
C PRO A 83 -9.54 6.43 14.23
N ILE A 84 -9.16 7.34 13.31
CA ILE A 84 -8.31 8.50 13.64
C ILE A 84 -9.11 9.79 13.51
N MET A 85 -8.95 10.69 14.49
CA MET A 85 -9.50 12.04 14.50
C MET A 85 -8.39 13.04 14.89
N ILE A 86 -8.28 14.15 14.16
CA ILE A 86 -7.35 15.23 14.53
C ILE A 86 -8.14 16.52 14.70
N VAL A 87 -7.88 17.23 15.79
CA VAL A 87 -8.50 18.54 16.09
C VAL A 87 -7.46 19.64 15.90
N TYR A 88 -7.81 20.63 15.09
CA TYR A 88 -7.03 21.85 14.86
C TYR A 88 -7.78 23.10 15.33
N PRO A 89 -7.05 24.16 15.72
CA PRO A 89 -5.60 24.27 15.89
C PRO A 89 -5.06 23.40 17.03
N GLY A 90 -3.74 23.20 17.07
CA GLY A 90 -3.07 22.41 18.10
C GLY A 90 -2.71 20.98 17.63
N GLY A 91 -3.47 20.38 16.70
CA GLY A 91 -3.16 19.08 16.12
C GLY A 91 -3.35 17.90 17.10
N ALA A 92 -4.31 18.00 18.02
CA ALA A 92 -4.63 16.92 18.95
C ALA A 92 -5.01 15.64 18.20
N PHE A 93 -4.15 14.63 18.27
CA PHE A 93 -4.23 13.41 17.48
C PHE A 93 -4.84 12.27 18.29
N TYR A 94 -6.13 12.02 18.08
CA TYR A 94 -6.89 10.96 18.72
C TYR A 94 -6.83 9.67 17.92
N THR A 95 -6.60 8.55 18.59
CA THR A 95 -6.51 7.21 17.99
C THR A 95 -7.51 6.25 18.60
N HIS A 96 -7.84 5.17 17.84
CA HIS A 96 -8.83 4.17 18.29
C HIS A 96 -10.14 4.81 18.77
N VAL A 97 -10.55 5.89 18.09
CA VAL A 97 -11.71 6.68 18.48
C VAL A 97 -12.98 5.81 18.40
N LYS A 98 -13.76 5.83 19.47
CA LYS A 98 -15.01 5.10 19.60
C LYS A 98 -16.17 6.07 19.81
N MET A 99 -17.39 5.58 19.61
CA MET A 99 -18.62 6.37 19.75
C MET A 99 -18.75 7.00 21.15
N GLU A 100 -18.42 6.24 22.20
CA GLU A 100 -18.49 6.69 23.60
C GLU A 100 -17.50 7.83 23.93
N MET A 101 -16.46 8.04 23.13
CA MET A 101 -15.47 9.10 23.35
C MET A 101 -15.94 10.46 22.83
N VAL A 102 -16.88 10.48 21.87
CA VAL A 102 -17.30 11.70 21.16
C VAL A 102 -17.78 12.78 22.14
N THR A 103 -18.64 12.44 23.08
CA THR A 103 -19.19 13.41 24.04
C THR A 103 -18.11 14.10 24.85
N ARG A 104 -17.12 13.35 25.35
CA ARG A 104 -16.00 13.94 26.10
C ARG A 104 -15.12 14.81 25.22
N ILE A 105 -14.84 14.38 23.99
CA ILE A 105 -14.06 15.21 23.05
C ILE A 105 -14.80 16.52 22.76
N VAL A 106 -16.12 16.48 22.59
CA VAL A 106 -16.92 17.70 22.37
C VAL A 106 -16.87 18.60 23.61
N ASP A 107 -17.16 18.07 24.78
CA ASP A 107 -17.29 18.87 26.01
C ASP A 107 -15.94 19.40 26.51
N GLU A 108 -14.96 18.52 26.66
CA GLU A 108 -13.68 18.88 27.28
C GLU A 108 -12.76 19.60 26.27
N HIS A 109 -12.71 19.15 24.99
CA HIS A 109 -11.78 19.75 24.03
C HIS A 109 -12.42 20.80 23.14
N LEU A 110 -13.55 20.49 22.47
CA LEU A 110 -14.10 21.44 21.50
C LEU A 110 -14.75 22.65 22.19
N ILE A 111 -15.39 22.47 23.33
CA ILE A 111 -15.98 23.55 24.15
C ILE A 111 -14.97 24.06 25.19
N GLY A 112 -14.44 23.15 26.00
CA GLY A 112 -13.56 23.50 27.14
C GLY A 112 -12.11 23.85 26.77
N GLY A 113 -11.68 23.55 25.54
CA GLY A 113 -10.32 23.87 25.04
C GLY A 113 -9.24 22.91 25.50
N ASN A 114 -9.54 21.88 26.30
CA ASN A 114 -8.57 20.97 26.88
C ASN A 114 -8.61 19.59 26.19
N PRO A 115 -7.56 19.17 25.46
CA PRO A 115 -7.51 17.85 24.83
C PRO A 115 -7.66 16.72 25.86
N VAL A 116 -8.46 15.70 25.54
CA VAL A 116 -8.66 14.51 26.39
C VAL A 116 -7.43 13.62 26.25
N LYS A 117 -6.42 13.80 27.12
CA LYS A 117 -5.08 13.18 27.01
C LYS A 117 -5.10 11.66 26.91
N GLU A 118 -6.01 10.99 27.60
CA GLU A 118 -6.13 9.51 27.60
C GLU A 118 -6.56 8.91 26.25
N PHE A 119 -7.10 9.74 25.32
CA PHE A 119 -7.52 9.33 23.99
C PHE A 119 -6.51 9.72 22.89
N LEU A 120 -5.47 10.50 23.26
CA LEU A 120 -4.44 10.91 22.34
C LEU A 120 -3.51 9.75 21.96
N TYR A 121 -2.88 9.88 20.82
CA TYR A 121 -1.77 9.00 20.44
C TYR A 121 -0.59 9.17 21.40
N ASP A 122 -0.12 8.09 21.98
CA ASP A 122 0.86 8.10 23.09
C ASP A 122 2.09 8.97 22.81
N GLU A 123 2.64 8.94 21.58
CA GLU A 123 3.81 9.73 21.21
C GLU A 123 3.55 11.25 21.19
N THR A 124 2.28 11.68 21.14
CA THR A 124 1.92 13.11 21.15
C THR A 124 1.77 13.67 22.56
N VAL A 125 1.68 12.83 23.57
CA VAL A 125 1.54 13.22 24.97
C VAL A 125 2.91 13.55 25.55
N ILE A 126 3.05 14.74 26.17
CA ILE A 126 4.25 15.14 26.91
C ILE A 126 3.95 14.97 28.39
N GLU A 127 4.69 14.05 29.06
CA GLU A 127 4.51 13.81 30.49
C GLU A 127 4.76 15.09 31.31
N GLY A 128 3.84 15.40 32.20
CA GLY A 128 3.95 16.57 33.08
C GLY A 128 3.69 17.92 32.41
N SER A 129 3.23 17.96 31.16
CA SER A 129 2.90 19.18 30.44
C SER A 129 1.48 19.15 29.87
N ASP A 130 0.87 20.32 29.71
CA ASP A 130 -0.39 20.47 28.98
C ASP A 130 -0.17 20.61 27.47
N GLU A 131 1.06 20.80 27.04
CA GLU A 131 1.42 20.82 25.64
C GLU A 131 1.39 19.43 25.01
N ILE A 132 1.05 19.35 23.73
CA ILE A 132 1.06 18.13 22.92
C ILE A 132 1.98 18.30 21.72
N LYS A 133 2.63 17.22 21.31
CA LYS A 133 3.40 17.19 20.05
C LYS A 133 2.45 17.18 18.86
N SER A 134 2.81 17.92 17.82
CA SER A 134 2.12 17.83 16.54
C SER A 134 2.42 16.48 15.86
N LEU A 135 1.53 16.09 14.93
CA LEU A 135 1.68 14.87 14.14
C LEU A 135 3.07 14.75 13.50
N ASN A 136 3.58 15.85 12.92
CA ASN A 136 4.89 15.88 12.24
C ASN A 136 6.10 15.69 13.19
N GLN A 137 5.89 15.73 14.49
CA GLN A 137 6.92 15.50 15.51
C GLN A 137 6.93 14.06 16.03
N THR A 138 5.98 13.22 15.61
CA THR A 138 5.97 11.80 15.94
C THR A 138 6.97 11.03 15.08
N THR A 139 7.47 9.92 15.58
CA THR A 139 8.46 9.08 14.88
C THR A 139 7.98 8.65 13.51
N PHE A 140 6.71 8.28 13.40
CA PHE A 140 6.11 7.83 12.14
C PHE A 140 6.10 8.89 11.04
N TYR A 141 5.90 10.18 11.37
CA TYR A 141 5.76 11.24 10.36
C TYR A 141 7.01 12.08 10.15
N ALA A 142 7.87 12.22 11.17
CA ALA A 142 8.99 13.16 11.17
C ALA A 142 9.99 12.96 10.02
N LYS A 143 10.17 11.72 9.57
CA LYS A 143 11.11 11.36 8.49
C LYS A 143 10.43 11.15 7.13
N GLN A 144 9.11 11.27 7.05
CA GLN A 144 8.38 11.14 5.79
C GLN A 144 8.47 12.41 4.94
N HIS A 145 8.55 12.22 3.63
CA HIS A 145 8.53 13.28 2.62
C HIS A 145 7.32 13.11 1.71
N ARG A 146 6.19 13.69 2.11
CA ARG A 146 4.90 13.46 1.45
C ARG A 146 4.72 14.36 0.23
N VAL A 147 4.90 13.80 -0.97
CA VAL A 147 4.68 14.42 -2.29
C VAL A 147 3.39 13.90 -2.91
N ALA A 148 3.29 12.60 -3.09
CA ALA A 148 2.07 11.95 -3.60
C ALA A 148 0.95 11.97 -2.56
N LEU A 149 1.27 11.78 -1.28
CA LEU A 149 0.31 11.78 -0.17
C LEU A 149 0.09 13.17 0.48
N ARG A 150 0.57 14.26 -0.13
CA ARG A 150 0.60 15.61 0.48
C ARG A 150 -0.75 16.13 0.97
N ASN A 151 -1.83 15.73 0.34
CA ASN A 151 -3.18 16.17 0.66
C ASN A 151 -4.00 15.10 1.43
N CYS A 152 -3.53 13.85 1.44
CA CYS A 152 -4.20 12.78 2.18
C CYS A 152 -4.17 13.05 3.68
N GLY A 153 -5.33 13.01 4.33
CA GLY A 153 -5.46 13.36 5.74
C GLY A 153 -5.49 14.87 6.02
N LEU A 154 -5.58 15.71 4.99
CA LEU A 154 -5.59 17.17 5.15
C LEU A 154 -6.80 17.85 4.51
N ILE A 155 -7.17 17.46 3.29
CA ILE A 155 -8.29 18.06 2.55
C ILE A 155 -9.55 17.19 2.60
N ASN A 156 -10.70 17.80 2.31
CA ASN A 156 -11.90 17.08 1.92
C ASN A 156 -11.78 16.68 0.44
N PRO A 157 -11.62 15.38 0.12
CA PRO A 157 -11.46 14.92 -1.26
C PRO A 157 -12.73 15.07 -2.11
N GLU A 158 -13.87 15.38 -1.49
CA GLU A 158 -15.17 15.58 -2.15
C GLU A 158 -15.48 17.05 -2.44
N ASP A 159 -14.53 17.96 -2.21
CA ASP A 159 -14.64 19.40 -2.53
C ASP A 159 -13.44 19.87 -3.36
N ILE A 160 -13.66 20.14 -4.64
CA ILE A 160 -12.66 20.68 -5.57
C ILE A 160 -12.02 21.98 -5.07
N ASN A 161 -12.76 22.80 -4.29
CA ASN A 161 -12.23 24.06 -3.80
C ASN A 161 -11.09 23.85 -2.78
N GLU A 162 -11.15 22.78 -1.98
CA GLU A 162 -10.06 22.44 -1.08
C GLU A 162 -8.79 22.00 -1.84
N TYR A 163 -8.96 21.26 -2.95
CA TYR A 163 -7.83 20.95 -3.83
C TYR A 163 -7.23 22.20 -4.47
N ILE A 164 -8.08 23.13 -4.98
CA ILE A 164 -7.64 24.43 -5.52
C ILE A 164 -6.93 25.25 -4.43
N GLY A 165 -7.42 25.23 -3.20
CA GLY A 165 -6.78 25.89 -2.05
C GLY A 165 -5.35 25.38 -1.76
N ARG A 166 -5.03 24.17 -2.24
CA ARG A 166 -3.69 23.55 -2.17
C ARG A 166 -2.90 23.66 -3.47
N SER A 167 -3.17 24.68 -4.27
CA SER A 167 -2.59 24.91 -5.60
C SER A 167 -2.99 23.89 -6.65
N GLY A 168 -4.15 23.25 -6.49
CA GLY A 168 -4.70 22.35 -7.48
C GLY A 168 -5.05 23.08 -8.76
N TYR A 169 -4.86 22.43 -9.90
CA TYR A 169 -5.02 22.93 -11.27
C TYR A 169 -4.14 24.11 -11.69
N GLU A 170 -3.24 24.59 -10.80
CA GLU A 170 -2.23 25.59 -11.18
C GLU A 170 -1.17 24.99 -12.12
N ALA A 171 -0.81 23.72 -11.92
CA ALA A 171 0.12 23.03 -12.81
C ALA A 171 -0.46 22.88 -14.21
N LEU A 172 -1.72 22.45 -14.31
CA LEU A 172 -2.44 22.35 -15.58
C LEU A 172 -2.52 23.72 -16.28
N ASN A 173 -2.86 24.76 -15.52
CA ASN A 173 -2.91 26.12 -16.07
C ASN A 173 -1.55 26.55 -16.61
N LYS A 174 -0.46 26.39 -15.82
CA LYS A 174 0.90 26.71 -16.25
C LYS A 174 1.24 25.99 -17.56
N VAL A 175 0.91 24.69 -17.65
CA VAL A 175 1.15 23.87 -18.83
C VAL A 175 0.41 24.43 -20.04
N LEU A 176 -0.88 24.69 -19.94
CA LEU A 176 -1.72 25.09 -21.09
C LEU A 176 -1.47 26.53 -21.57
N THR A 177 -0.94 27.40 -20.69
CA THR A 177 -0.75 28.83 -21.02
C THR A 177 0.69 29.23 -21.29
N SER A 178 1.68 28.45 -20.84
CA SER A 178 3.07 28.87 -20.87
C SER A 178 4.09 27.82 -21.22
N MET A 179 3.67 26.59 -21.55
CA MET A 179 4.57 25.50 -21.94
C MET A 179 4.09 24.83 -23.23
N THR A 180 5.02 24.45 -24.07
CA THR A 180 4.76 23.54 -25.19
C THR A 180 4.69 22.10 -24.71
N PRO A 181 4.04 21.19 -25.44
CA PRO A 181 4.05 19.76 -25.12
C PRO A 181 5.44 19.16 -24.95
N GLU A 182 6.40 19.59 -25.77
CA GLU A 182 7.80 19.17 -25.72
C GLU A 182 8.49 19.62 -24.45
N GLU A 183 8.23 20.86 -23.98
CA GLU A 183 8.75 21.39 -22.72
C GLU A 183 8.18 20.62 -21.52
N VAL A 184 6.90 20.25 -21.57
CA VAL A 184 6.29 19.40 -20.52
C VAL A 184 6.97 18.04 -20.45
N ILE A 185 7.16 17.39 -21.61
CA ILE A 185 7.86 16.10 -21.68
C ILE A 185 9.30 16.22 -21.18
N GLN A 186 9.98 17.31 -21.52
CA GLN A 186 11.36 17.56 -21.08
C GLN A 186 11.43 17.77 -19.57
N GLU A 187 10.51 18.55 -18.98
CA GLU A 187 10.43 18.79 -17.54
C GLU A 187 10.22 17.47 -16.76
N ILE A 188 9.33 16.61 -17.25
CA ILE A 188 9.12 15.28 -16.65
C ILE A 188 10.35 14.37 -16.84
N SER A 189 11.04 14.48 -17.98
CA SER A 189 12.29 13.72 -18.22
C SER A 189 13.40 14.15 -17.28
N ASP A 190 13.62 15.45 -17.15
CA ASP A 190 14.67 16.04 -16.32
C ASP A 190 14.42 15.83 -14.81
N SER A 191 13.17 15.64 -14.41
CA SER A 191 12.82 15.25 -13.04
C SER A 191 13.32 13.86 -12.65
N GLY A 192 13.60 13.01 -13.63
CA GLY A 192 13.96 11.61 -13.40
C GLY A 192 12.82 10.75 -12.85
N LEU A 193 11.56 11.19 -13.00
CA LEU A 193 10.39 10.41 -12.57
C LEU A 193 10.32 9.08 -13.32
N ARG A 194 10.43 7.98 -12.57
CA ARG A 194 10.21 6.61 -13.06
C ARG A 194 8.83 6.12 -12.62
N GLY A 195 8.22 5.24 -13.41
CA GLY A 195 6.91 4.66 -13.09
C GLY A 195 6.85 4.01 -11.72
N ARG A 196 5.84 4.34 -10.91
CA ARG A 196 5.66 3.90 -9.50
C ARG A 196 4.86 2.59 -9.37
N GLY A 197 4.31 2.07 -10.46
CA GLY A 197 3.57 0.80 -10.47
C GLY A 197 4.43 -0.48 -10.49
N GLY A 198 5.74 -0.39 -10.27
CA GLY A 198 6.64 -1.54 -10.12
C GLY A 198 7.73 -1.65 -11.17
N GLY A 199 7.43 -1.41 -12.46
CA GLY A 199 8.40 -1.58 -13.56
C GLY A 199 9.48 -0.50 -13.65
N GLY A 200 9.27 0.66 -13.03
CA GLY A 200 10.28 1.72 -12.96
C GLY A 200 10.72 2.32 -14.31
N PHE A 201 9.91 2.20 -15.36
CA PHE A 201 10.25 2.77 -16.68
C PHE A 201 10.21 4.31 -16.62
N PRO A 202 11.16 5.04 -17.26
CA PRO A 202 11.20 6.49 -17.23
C PRO A 202 9.93 7.12 -17.84
N THR A 203 9.22 7.94 -17.07
CA THR A 203 7.90 8.48 -17.45
C THR A 203 8.01 9.43 -18.65
N GLY A 204 8.98 10.35 -18.63
CA GLY A 204 9.18 11.28 -19.74
C GLY A 204 9.53 10.57 -21.05
N THR A 205 10.32 9.50 -21.00
CA THR A 205 10.63 8.67 -22.18
C THR A 205 9.35 8.02 -22.73
N LYS A 206 8.48 7.47 -21.86
CA LYS A 206 7.19 6.88 -22.29
C LYS A 206 6.32 7.93 -22.99
N TRP A 207 6.21 9.13 -22.46
CA TRP A 207 5.43 10.21 -23.08
C TRP A 207 6.02 10.67 -24.41
N LYS A 208 7.36 10.82 -24.49
CA LYS A 208 8.06 11.16 -25.71
C LYS A 208 7.82 10.14 -26.84
N LEU A 209 7.86 8.84 -26.50
CA LEU A 209 7.58 7.78 -27.47
C LEU A 209 6.13 7.88 -27.99
N ALA A 210 5.13 8.01 -27.13
CA ALA A 210 3.73 8.10 -27.53
C ALA A 210 3.40 9.35 -28.34
N ARG A 211 4.14 10.47 -28.11
CA ARG A 211 4.01 11.67 -28.93
C ARG A 211 4.55 11.48 -30.33
N ASN A 212 5.72 10.85 -30.47
CA ASN A 212 6.55 10.90 -31.68
C ASN A 212 6.43 9.69 -32.60
N ILE A 213 6.08 8.48 -32.08
CA ILE A 213 6.05 7.26 -32.91
C ILE A 213 4.95 7.34 -33.98
N VAL A 214 3.77 7.85 -33.64
CA VAL A 214 2.67 8.07 -34.59
C VAL A 214 2.18 9.52 -34.40
N PRO A 215 2.92 10.50 -34.93
CA PRO A 215 2.62 11.92 -34.67
C PRO A 215 1.25 12.33 -35.20
N ASP A 216 0.88 11.85 -36.39
CA ASP A 216 -0.36 12.18 -37.08
C ASP A 216 -1.54 11.24 -36.73
N ALA A 217 -1.47 10.54 -35.60
CA ALA A 217 -2.60 9.72 -35.14
C ALA A 217 -3.83 10.60 -34.90
N ASP A 218 -4.96 10.19 -35.47
CA ASP A 218 -6.28 10.85 -35.33
C ASP A 218 -6.74 10.94 -33.87
N ILE A 219 -6.39 9.91 -33.07
CA ILE A 219 -6.71 9.81 -31.65
C ILE A 219 -5.54 9.19 -30.90
N LYS A 220 -5.26 9.70 -29.69
CA LYS A 220 -4.37 9.11 -28.69
C LYS A 220 -5.09 9.00 -27.34
N TYR A 221 -4.68 8.06 -26.51
CA TYR A 221 -5.32 7.82 -25.20
C TYR A 221 -4.34 7.95 -24.04
N VAL A 222 -4.88 8.39 -22.91
CA VAL A 222 -4.20 8.40 -21.60
C VAL A 222 -4.91 7.43 -20.68
N CYS A 223 -4.21 6.43 -20.16
CA CYS A 223 -4.76 5.50 -19.18
C CYS A 223 -4.10 5.68 -17.81
N CYS A 224 -4.92 5.63 -16.78
CA CYS A 224 -4.47 5.51 -15.39
C CYS A 224 -4.71 4.08 -14.91
N ASN A 225 -3.64 3.41 -14.53
CA ASN A 225 -3.72 2.11 -13.89
C ASN A 225 -3.96 2.30 -12.39
N ALA A 226 -5.19 2.04 -11.97
CA ALA A 226 -5.64 2.00 -10.59
C ALA A 226 -6.09 0.58 -10.18
N ASP A 227 -5.59 -0.44 -10.87
CA ASP A 227 -5.80 -1.86 -10.56
C ASP A 227 -4.73 -2.35 -9.58
N GLU A 228 -4.78 -1.87 -8.36
CA GLU A 228 -3.86 -2.23 -7.27
C GLU A 228 -4.31 -3.54 -6.62
N GLY A 229 -3.75 -4.65 -7.09
CA GLY A 229 -4.15 -5.99 -6.65
C GLY A 229 -3.15 -6.72 -5.77
N ASP A 230 -1.95 -6.17 -5.52
CA ASP A 230 -0.92 -6.79 -4.68
C ASP A 230 -1.41 -6.99 -3.25
N PRO A 231 -1.26 -8.19 -2.64
CA PRO A 231 -1.59 -8.41 -1.24
C PRO A 231 -0.83 -7.46 -0.31
N GLY A 232 -1.59 -6.66 0.45
CA GLY A 232 -1.03 -5.68 1.38
C GLY A 232 -0.75 -4.29 0.79
N ALA A 233 -0.87 -4.09 -0.53
CA ALA A 233 -0.74 -2.79 -1.17
C ALA A 233 -2.06 -2.00 -1.13
N PHE A 234 -2.00 -0.71 -0.76
CA PHE A 234 -3.16 0.19 -0.72
C PHE A 234 -2.80 1.68 -0.88
N MET A 235 -1.64 1.98 -1.48
CA MET A 235 -1.17 3.34 -1.70
C MET A 235 -1.96 4.05 -2.78
N ASP A 236 -2.22 3.41 -3.92
CA ASP A 236 -2.98 3.99 -5.02
C ASP A 236 -4.42 4.26 -4.60
N ARG A 237 -5.05 3.29 -3.92
CA ARG A 237 -6.37 3.47 -3.29
C ARG A 237 -6.40 4.69 -2.38
N SER A 238 -5.39 4.87 -1.54
CA SER A 238 -5.36 5.98 -0.58
C SER A 238 -5.18 7.34 -1.25
N VAL A 239 -4.45 7.43 -2.35
CA VAL A 239 -4.39 8.64 -3.19
C VAL A 239 -5.76 8.94 -3.79
N LEU A 240 -6.42 7.95 -4.40
CA LEU A 240 -7.74 8.13 -5.00
C LEU A 240 -8.83 8.48 -3.97
N GLU A 241 -8.73 7.93 -2.75
CA GLU A 241 -9.63 8.27 -1.66
C GLU A 241 -9.31 9.63 -1.02
N GLY A 242 -8.07 10.10 -1.07
CA GLY A 242 -7.64 11.30 -0.36
C GLY A 242 -7.42 12.54 -1.22
N ASP A 243 -7.09 12.34 -2.49
CA ASP A 243 -6.77 13.42 -3.43
C ASP A 243 -7.06 13.00 -4.88
N PRO A 244 -8.32 12.71 -5.25
CA PRO A 244 -8.65 12.24 -6.61
C PRO A 244 -8.33 13.27 -7.69
N HIS A 245 -8.45 14.57 -7.39
CA HIS A 245 -8.19 15.64 -8.35
C HIS A 245 -6.74 15.71 -8.82
N VAL A 246 -5.76 15.27 -8.01
CA VAL A 246 -4.36 15.25 -8.44
C VAL A 246 -4.13 14.33 -9.63
N VAL A 247 -4.87 13.21 -9.67
CA VAL A 247 -4.80 12.26 -10.77
C VAL A 247 -5.46 12.84 -12.03
N LEU A 248 -6.62 13.50 -11.88
CA LEU A 248 -7.32 14.15 -13.00
C LEU A 248 -6.45 15.24 -13.63
N GLU A 249 -5.87 16.12 -12.81
CA GLU A 249 -4.96 17.18 -13.27
C GLU A 249 -3.76 16.59 -14.01
N ALA A 250 -3.12 15.58 -13.44
CA ALA A 250 -1.95 14.93 -14.02
C ALA A 250 -2.25 14.23 -15.36
N MET A 251 -3.39 13.55 -15.45
CA MET A 251 -3.83 12.92 -16.70
C MET A 251 -4.11 13.95 -17.79
N THR A 252 -4.69 15.09 -17.44
CA THR A 252 -4.96 16.20 -18.37
C THR A 252 -3.65 16.81 -18.87
N ILE A 253 -2.66 17.00 -17.99
CA ILE A 253 -1.29 17.43 -18.36
C ILE A 253 -0.65 16.41 -19.32
N ALA A 254 -0.76 15.12 -19.01
CA ALA A 254 -0.25 14.06 -19.87
C ALA A 254 -0.95 14.02 -21.23
N GLY A 255 -2.26 14.25 -21.25
CA GLY A 255 -3.07 14.39 -22.47
C GLY A 255 -2.54 15.49 -23.38
N TYR A 256 -2.30 16.67 -22.83
CA TYR A 256 -1.70 17.79 -23.54
C TYR A 256 -0.31 17.43 -24.08
N ALA A 257 0.52 16.85 -23.24
CA ALA A 257 1.90 16.51 -23.60
C ALA A 257 2.00 15.55 -24.80
N ILE A 258 1.09 14.56 -24.90
CA ILE A 258 1.14 13.59 -26.00
C ILE A 258 0.17 13.90 -27.15
N GLY A 259 -0.73 14.88 -27.00
CA GLY A 259 -1.77 15.22 -27.96
C GLY A 259 -2.98 14.28 -27.91
N ALA A 260 -3.38 13.84 -26.72
CA ALA A 260 -4.58 13.02 -26.50
C ALA A 260 -5.77 13.89 -26.11
N SER A 261 -6.98 13.43 -26.43
CA SER A 261 -8.24 14.08 -26.07
C SER A 261 -9.11 13.26 -25.11
N GLN A 262 -8.75 12.00 -24.87
CA GLN A 262 -9.54 11.09 -24.03
C GLN A 262 -8.64 10.32 -23.05
N GLY A 263 -9.07 10.27 -21.79
CA GLY A 263 -8.46 9.48 -20.72
C GLY A 263 -9.41 8.44 -20.14
N TYR A 264 -8.83 7.37 -19.59
CA TYR A 264 -9.54 6.34 -18.84
C TYR A 264 -8.83 6.04 -17.53
N ILE A 265 -9.56 6.05 -16.42
CA ILE A 265 -9.09 5.52 -15.13
C ILE A 265 -9.66 4.12 -14.97
N TYR A 266 -8.80 3.12 -14.95
CA TYR A 266 -9.20 1.74 -14.69
C TYR A 266 -8.99 1.43 -13.22
N VAL A 267 -10.09 1.34 -12.48
CA VAL A 267 -10.10 1.18 -11.03
C VAL A 267 -10.84 -0.10 -10.63
N ARG A 268 -10.38 -0.76 -9.59
CA ARG A 268 -11.03 -1.97 -9.04
C ARG A 268 -12.42 -1.65 -8.51
N ALA A 269 -13.40 -2.51 -8.82
CA ALA A 269 -14.76 -2.41 -8.24
C ALA A 269 -14.75 -2.61 -6.71
N GLU A 270 -13.73 -3.28 -6.18
CA GLU A 270 -13.52 -3.51 -4.75
C GLU A 270 -13.05 -2.28 -3.97
N TYR A 271 -12.85 -1.15 -4.67
CA TYR A 271 -12.54 0.15 -4.06
C TYR A 271 -13.71 1.13 -4.12
N PRO A 272 -14.86 0.83 -3.47
CA PRO A 272 -16.09 1.62 -3.64
C PRO A 272 -15.95 3.09 -3.25
N ILE A 273 -15.16 3.40 -2.19
CA ILE A 273 -14.91 4.78 -1.75
C ILE A 273 -14.10 5.53 -2.81
N ALA A 274 -13.06 4.92 -3.36
CA ALA A 274 -12.26 5.53 -4.43
C ALA A 274 -13.09 5.77 -5.70
N VAL A 275 -13.94 4.81 -6.08
CA VAL A 275 -14.85 4.93 -7.23
C VAL A 275 -15.82 6.09 -7.05
N GLU A 276 -16.42 6.22 -5.87
CA GLU A 276 -17.37 7.31 -5.60
C GLU A 276 -16.68 8.68 -5.62
N ARG A 277 -15.53 8.80 -4.95
CA ARG A 277 -14.76 10.05 -4.93
C ARG A 277 -14.25 10.45 -6.32
N LEU A 278 -13.86 9.48 -7.14
CA LEU A 278 -13.51 9.75 -8.54
C LEU A 278 -14.72 10.25 -9.36
N ARG A 279 -15.92 9.67 -9.17
CA ARG A 279 -17.14 10.16 -9.83
C ARG A 279 -17.46 11.60 -9.44
N ILE A 280 -17.37 11.91 -8.13
CA ILE A 280 -17.56 13.27 -7.62
C ILE A 280 -16.51 14.20 -8.23
N ALA A 281 -15.25 13.83 -8.22
CA ALA A 281 -14.16 14.66 -8.73
C ALA A 281 -14.26 14.92 -10.23
N ILE A 282 -14.58 13.91 -11.05
CA ILE A 282 -14.78 14.06 -12.50
C ILE A 282 -15.94 15.01 -12.77
N LYS A 283 -17.07 14.84 -12.07
CA LYS A 283 -18.22 15.72 -12.19
C LYS A 283 -17.84 17.17 -11.85
N GLN A 284 -17.19 17.40 -10.72
CA GLN A 284 -16.77 18.73 -10.29
C GLN A 284 -15.77 19.36 -11.26
N ALA A 285 -14.81 18.56 -11.78
CA ALA A 285 -13.84 19.04 -12.75
C ALA A 285 -14.50 19.45 -14.08
N ARG A 286 -15.49 18.69 -14.57
CA ARG A 286 -16.29 19.06 -15.75
C ARG A 286 -17.10 20.35 -15.51
N GLU A 287 -17.80 20.46 -14.39
CA GLU A 287 -18.57 21.65 -14.00
C GLU A 287 -17.69 22.89 -13.85
N ALA A 288 -16.46 22.71 -13.38
CA ALA A 288 -15.47 23.78 -13.23
C ALA A 288 -14.74 24.15 -14.55
N GLY A 289 -14.90 23.36 -15.63
CA GLY A 289 -14.20 23.55 -16.90
C GLY A 289 -12.73 23.13 -16.87
N MET A 290 -12.38 22.21 -15.97
CA MET A 290 -11.04 21.59 -15.87
C MET A 290 -10.95 20.29 -16.66
N LEU A 291 -12.09 19.76 -17.12
CA LEU A 291 -12.26 18.66 -18.05
C LEU A 291 -13.33 19.03 -19.07
N GLY A 292 -13.30 18.40 -20.23
CA GLY A 292 -14.21 18.64 -21.35
C GLY A 292 -13.58 19.49 -22.45
N SER A 293 -14.37 20.38 -23.05
CA SER A 293 -13.95 21.21 -24.17
C SER A 293 -13.32 22.51 -23.72
N ASP A 294 -12.33 22.98 -24.48
CA ASP A 294 -11.73 24.32 -24.36
C ASP A 294 -11.29 24.69 -22.94
N ILE A 295 -10.49 23.83 -22.32
CA ILE A 295 -10.02 24.00 -20.94
C ILE A 295 -9.25 25.32 -20.82
N PHE A 296 -9.65 26.19 -19.89
CA PHE A 296 -9.13 27.55 -19.68
C PHE A 296 -9.21 28.49 -20.90
N GLY A 297 -10.00 28.18 -21.92
CA GLY A 297 -10.04 28.98 -23.15
C GLY A 297 -8.80 28.86 -24.02
N THR A 298 -8.08 27.77 -23.92
CA THR A 298 -6.81 27.54 -24.63
C THR A 298 -6.95 26.75 -25.93
N GLY A 299 -8.17 26.31 -26.25
CA GLY A 299 -8.45 25.42 -27.40
C GLY A 299 -8.15 23.95 -27.12
N PHE A 300 -7.53 23.62 -25.98
CA PHE A 300 -7.27 22.23 -25.60
C PHE A 300 -8.52 21.59 -24.99
N SER A 301 -8.83 20.37 -25.44
CA SER A 301 -9.98 19.60 -24.96
C SER A 301 -9.51 18.22 -24.51
N PHE A 302 -9.94 17.80 -23.31
CA PHE A 302 -9.61 16.49 -22.75
C PHE A 302 -10.67 16.07 -21.76
N ASP A 303 -11.12 14.83 -21.84
CA ASP A 303 -12.08 14.28 -20.89
C ASP A 303 -11.64 12.92 -20.33
N ILE A 304 -12.21 12.54 -19.20
CA ILE A 304 -11.85 11.31 -18.49
C ILE A 304 -13.10 10.52 -18.13
N ASP A 305 -13.05 9.21 -18.44
CA ASP A 305 -14.07 8.25 -18.03
C ASP A 305 -13.51 7.18 -17.08
N LEU A 306 -14.39 6.65 -16.22
CA LEU A 306 -14.07 5.51 -15.36
C LEU A 306 -14.36 4.20 -16.05
N ARG A 307 -13.48 3.22 -15.84
CA ARG A 307 -13.70 1.81 -16.16
C ARG A 307 -13.46 0.99 -14.89
N LEU A 308 -14.42 0.13 -14.57
CA LEU A 308 -14.36 -0.70 -13.38
C LEU A 308 -13.79 -2.07 -13.73
N GLY A 309 -12.70 -2.44 -13.05
CA GLY A 309 -12.14 -3.78 -13.10
C GLY A 309 -12.94 -4.75 -12.24
N ALA A 310 -13.00 -6.02 -12.66
CA ALA A 310 -13.72 -7.08 -11.96
C ALA A 310 -12.83 -7.90 -11.00
N GLY A 311 -11.77 -7.30 -10.46
CA GLY A 311 -10.94 -7.88 -9.42
C GLY A 311 -9.77 -8.76 -9.89
N ALA A 312 -9.53 -8.90 -11.18
CA ALA A 312 -8.43 -9.73 -11.68
C ALA A 312 -7.10 -8.97 -11.63
N PHE A 313 -6.14 -9.43 -10.82
CA PHE A 313 -4.80 -8.84 -10.69
C PHE A 313 -4.05 -8.72 -12.03
N VAL A 314 -4.26 -9.68 -12.94
CA VAL A 314 -3.66 -9.63 -14.28
C VAL A 314 -4.05 -8.37 -15.07
N CYS A 315 -5.19 -7.73 -14.76
CA CYS A 315 -5.61 -6.49 -15.39
C CYS A 315 -4.74 -5.27 -14.99
N GLY A 316 -3.87 -5.40 -13.98
CA GLY A 316 -2.80 -4.46 -13.71
C GLY A 316 -1.67 -4.49 -14.75
N GLU A 317 -1.58 -5.56 -15.57
CA GLU A 317 -0.67 -5.59 -16.72
C GLU A 317 -1.19 -4.64 -17.82
N GLU A 318 -0.28 -3.85 -18.37
CA GLU A 318 -0.57 -2.71 -19.25
C GLU A 318 -1.50 -3.09 -20.43
N THR A 319 -1.23 -4.18 -21.13
CA THR A 319 -2.02 -4.59 -22.30
C THR A 319 -3.29 -5.36 -21.90
N ALA A 320 -3.28 -6.09 -20.81
CA ALA A 320 -4.45 -6.76 -20.26
C ALA A 320 -5.50 -5.74 -19.78
N LEU A 321 -5.06 -4.65 -19.14
CA LEU A 321 -5.91 -3.53 -18.76
C LEU A 321 -6.61 -2.92 -19.98
N MET A 322 -5.86 -2.65 -21.06
CA MET A 322 -6.42 -2.09 -22.30
C MET A 322 -7.44 -3.06 -22.91
N THR A 323 -7.14 -4.35 -22.96
CA THR A 323 -8.04 -5.38 -23.48
C THR A 323 -9.35 -5.43 -22.67
N SER A 324 -9.26 -5.25 -21.34
CA SER A 324 -10.43 -5.18 -20.46
C SER A 324 -11.26 -3.90 -20.70
N ILE A 325 -10.63 -2.73 -20.90
CA ILE A 325 -11.34 -1.48 -21.24
C ILE A 325 -12.10 -1.64 -22.57
N GLU A 326 -11.55 -2.37 -23.53
CA GLU A 326 -12.17 -2.68 -24.83
C GLU A 326 -13.38 -3.63 -24.72
N GLY A 327 -13.70 -4.14 -23.52
CA GLY A 327 -14.81 -5.05 -23.28
C GLY A 327 -14.48 -6.54 -23.55
N ASN A 328 -13.22 -6.85 -23.75
CA ASN A 328 -12.75 -8.22 -23.94
C ASN A 328 -12.20 -8.78 -22.61
N ARG A 329 -11.92 -10.10 -22.60
CA ARG A 329 -11.24 -10.72 -21.47
C ARG A 329 -9.88 -10.05 -21.22
N GLY A 330 -9.58 -9.68 -19.99
CA GLY A 330 -8.33 -9.05 -19.57
C GLY A 330 -7.13 -9.97 -19.74
N GLU A 331 -6.64 -10.08 -20.96
CA GLU A 331 -5.50 -10.91 -21.32
C GLU A 331 -4.40 -10.03 -21.97
N PRO A 332 -3.11 -10.28 -21.64
CA PRO A 332 -2.01 -9.52 -22.21
C PRO A 332 -1.84 -9.81 -23.70
N ARG A 333 -1.34 -8.81 -24.41
CA ARG A 333 -0.98 -8.88 -25.84
C ARG A 333 0.54 -9.10 -26.00
N PRO A 334 0.98 -9.77 -27.07
CA PRO A 334 2.40 -9.79 -27.43
C PRO A 334 2.94 -8.36 -27.70
N ARG A 335 4.17 -8.12 -27.33
CA ARG A 335 4.91 -6.89 -27.65
C ARG A 335 6.19 -7.28 -28.39
N PRO A 336 6.62 -6.58 -29.47
CA PRO A 336 5.96 -5.47 -30.15
C PRO A 336 4.66 -5.85 -30.90
N PRO A 337 3.75 -4.89 -31.24
CA PRO A 337 3.91 -3.44 -31.02
C PRO A 337 3.69 -3.05 -29.55
N PHE A 338 4.34 -1.95 -29.14
CA PHE A 338 4.16 -1.39 -27.80
C PHE A 338 2.92 -0.47 -27.75
N PRO A 339 2.31 -0.21 -26.57
CA PRO A 339 1.16 0.66 -26.43
C PRO A 339 1.33 2.09 -26.96
N ALA A 340 2.55 2.62 -26.91
CA ALA A 340 2.88 3.90 -27.52
C ALA A 340 2.65 3.94 -29.03
N GLU A 341 2.61 2.77 -29.69
CA GLU A 341 2.30 2.60 -31.11
C GLU A 341 0.87 2.08 -31.32
N LYS A 342 0.52 0.98 -30.66
CA LYS A 342 -0.79 0.30 -30.78
C LYS A 342 -1.29 -0.17 -29.39
N GLY A 343 -1.89 0.74 -28.64
CA GLY A 343 -2.47 0.49 -27.32
C GLY A 343 -3.97 0.27 -27.36
N LEU A 344 -4.70 1.08 -26.60
CA LEU A 344 -6.16 1.03 -26.47
C LEU A 344 -6.83 1.30 -27.83
N TYR A 345 -7.77 0.45 -28.23
CA TYR A 345 -8.45 0.46 -29.52
C TYR A 345 -7.49 0.57 -30.71
N GLN A 346 -6.29 -0.04 -30.58
CA GLN A 346 -5.22 -0.02 -31.58
C GLN A 346 -4.67 1.39 -31.88
N LYS A 347 -4.82 2.34 -30.95
CA LYS A 347 -4.32 3.72 -31.06
C LYS A 347 -3.16 3.96 -30.09
N PRO A 348 -2.28 4.93 -30.36
CA PRO A 348 -1.21 5.28 -29.45
C PRO A 348 -1.74 5.60 -28.04
N THR A 349 -1.16 4.98 -27.04
CA THR A 349 -1.65 5.07 -25.66
C THR A 349 -0.50 5.14 -24.68
N ILE A 350 -0.59 6.05 -23.71
CA ILE A 350 0.24 5.95 -22.50
C ILE A 350 -0.59 5.39 -21.34
N LEU A 351 0.08 4.57 -20.53
CA LEU A 351 -0.45 4.09 -19.26
C LEU A 351 0.53 4.39 -18.15
N ASN A 352 0.07 5.10 -17.13
CA ASN A 352 0.82 5.32 -15.90
C ASN A 352 0.00 4.90 -14.68
N ASN A 353 0.69 4.53 -13.61
CA ASN A 353 0.11 4.21 -12.32
C ASN A 353 -0.36 5.48 -11.59
N VAL A 354 -1.27 5.35 -10.62
CA VAL A 354 -1.84 6.44 -9.80
C VAL A 354 -0.75 7.26 -9.10
N GLU A 355 0.17 6.60 -8.38
CA GLU A 355 1.25 7.30 -7.67
C GLU A 355 2.18 8.04 -8.65
N THR A 356 2.41 7.50 -9.84
CA THR A 356 3.18 8.20 -10.88
C THR A 356 2.52 9.52 -11.25
N TYR A 357 1.21 9.50 -11.52
CA TYR A 357 0.44 10.72 -11.83
C TYR A 357 0.43 11.70 -10.66
N ALA A 358 0.28 11.24 -9.42
CA ALA A 358 0.23 12.11 -8.24
C ALA A 358 1.49 12.99 -8.04
N ASN A 359 2.62 12.62 -8.63
CA ASN A 359 3.85 13.40 -8.60
C ASN A 359 3.90 14.51 -9.66
N VAL A 360 3.23 14.34 -10.80
CA VAL A 360 3.33 15.22 -11.98
C VAL A 360 3.01 16.69 -11.67
N PRO A 361 1.89 17.06 -11.02
CA PRO A 361 1.58 18.45 -10.74
C PRO A 361 2.65 19.16 -9.90
N GLN A 362 3.23 18.44 -8.93
CA GLN A 362 4.28 19.04 -8.08
C GLN A 362 5.60 19.24 -8.84
N ILE A 363 5.93 18.35 -9.78
CA ILE A 363 7.09 18.52 -10.66
C ILE A 363 6.91 19.77 -11.53
N ILE A 364 5.75 19.93 -12.15
CA ILE A 364 5.46 21.12 -12.97
C ILE A 364 5.51 22.42 -12.16
N LEU A 365 4.98 22.42 -10.94
CA LEU A 365 4.94 23.63 -10.10
C LEU A 365 6.30 24.01 -9.52
N LYS A 366 7.05 23.03 -9.01
CA LYS A 366 8.29 23.26 -8.26
C LYS A 366 9.55 23.08 -9.10
N GLY A 367 9.42 22.49 -10.28
CA GLY A 367 10.50 22.26 -11.21
C GLY A 367 11.15 20.88 -11.09
N ALA A 368 11.67 20.38 -12.21
CA ALA A 368 12.35 19.09 -12.32
C ALA A 368 13.51 18.94 -11.33
N LYS A 369 14.33 20.00 -11.17
CA LYS A 369 15.47 20.01 -10.24
C LYS A 369 15.08 19.79 -8.79
N TRP A 370 13.92 20.35 -8.36
CA TRP A 370 13.39 20.12 -7.02
C TRP A 370 13.08 18.65 -6.80
N TYR A 371 12.40 18.00 -7.75
CA TYR A 371 12.06 16.59 -7.62
C TYR A 371 13.30 15.69 -7.70
N ALA A 372 14.22 16.01 -8.62
CA ALA A 372 15.48 15.28 -8.79
C ALA A 372 16.44 15.44 -7.60
N SER A 373 16.26 16.47 -6.74
CA SER A 373 17.06 16.65 -5.53
C SER A 373 16.73 15.62 -4.44
N MET A 374 15.56 14.96 -4.54
CA MET A 374 15.18 13.85 -3.68
C MET A 374 15.58 12.52 -4.35
N GLY A 375 15.94 11.54 -3.54
CA GLY A 375 16.27 10.21 -4.04
C GLY A 375 17.77 9.99 -4.24
N ASN A 376 18.10 8.83 -4.81
CA ASN A 376 19.47 8.34 -4.97
C ASN A 376 19.75 7.93 -6.44
N GLY A 377 20.97 8.14 -6.92
CA GLY A 377 21.41 7.72 -8.26
C GLY A 377 20.40 8.06 -9.37
N ASN A 378 19.93 7.05 -10.10
CA ASN A 378 18.89 7.17 -11.13
C ASN A 378 17.47 7.01 -10.61
N SER A 379 17.30 6.82 -9.31
CA SER A 379 16.00 6.67 -8.64
C SER A 379 15.62 7.96 -7.92
N LYS A 380 14.94 8.87 -8.63
CA LYS A 380 14.62 10.21 -8.15
C LYS A 380 13.23 10.30 -7.52
N GLY A 381 13.05 11.33 -6.66
CA GLY A 381 11.80 11.64 -5.99
C GLY A 381 11.52 10.73 -4.80
N THR A 382 10.24 10.57 -4.48
CA THR A 382 9.75 9.78 -3.36
C THR A 382 9.06 8.49 -3.83
N LYS A 383 8.86 7.56 -2.88
CA LYS A 383 8.06 6.35 -3.08
C LYS A 383 7.15 6.13 -1.88
N VAL A 384 5.91 5.80 -2.14
CA VAL A 384 4.96 5.38 -1.12
C VAL A 384 5.08 3.87 -0.88
N PHE A 385 5.21 3.47 0.38
CA PHE A 385 5.21 2.08 0.80
C PHE A 385 3.99 1.78 1.67
N ALA A 386 3.30 0.68 1.36
CA ALA A 386 2.35 0.06 2.26
C ALA A 386 3.12 -0.87 3.20
N LEU A 387 3.39 -0.37 4.40
CA LEU A 387 4.18 -1.06 5.42
C LEU A 387 3.27 -1.94 6.26
N GLY A 388 3.57 -3.23 6.32
CA GLY A 388 2.76 -4.20 7.04
C GLY A 388 3.55 -5.43 7.49
N GLY A 389 2.85 -6.43 8.01
CA GLY A 389 3.45 -7.64 8.55
C GLY A 389 3.85 -7.51 10.02
N LYS A 390 5.05 -7.96 10.37
CA LYS A 390 5.58 -7.96 11.74
C LYS A 390 6.27 -6.63 12.08
N ILE A 391 5.47 -5.57 12.20
CA ILE A 391 5.93 -4.22 12.48
C ILE A 391 4.97 -3.51 13.42
N LYS A 392 5.47 -2.56 14.24
CA LYS A 392 4.64 -1.85 15.23
C LYS A 392 3.68 -0.85 14.60
N ASN A 393 4.14 -0.10 13.59
CA ASN A 393 3.33 0.93 12.94
C ASN A 393 2.99 0.49 11.51
N THR A 394 1.84 -0.17 11.36
CA THR A 394 1.30 -0.54 10.04
C THR A 394 0.64 0.66 9.40
N GLY A 395 1.01 0.94 8.14
CA GLY A 395 0.40 2.07 7.42
C GLY A 395 1.06 2.43 6.11
N LEU A 396 0.82 3.68 5.64
CA LEU A 396 1.46 4.25 4.46
C LEU A 396 2.60 5.17 4.85
N VAL A 397 3.74 4.94 4.23
CA VAL A 397 4.97 5.68 4.45
C VAL A 397 5.48 6.21 3.12
N GLU A 398 5.67 7.53 2.99
CA GLU A 398 6.29 8.12 1.82
C GLU A 398 7.67 8.68 2.17
N VAL A 399 8.70 8.12 1.54
CA VAL A 399 10.11 8.47 1.79
C VAL A 399 10.85 8.77 0.48
N PRO A 400 11.94 9.53 0.51
CA PRO A 400 12.84 9.64 -0.63
C PRO A 400 13.34 8.27 -1.09
N MET A 401 13.44 8.08 -2.40
CA MET A 401 14.07 6.89 -2.96
C MET A 401 15.51 6.77 -2.45
N GLY A 402 15.92 5.56 -2.04
CA GLY A 402 17.23 5.33 -1.45
C GLY A 402 17.29 5.44 0.09
N THR A 403 16.16 5.75 0.76
CA THR A 403 16.04 5.53 2.20
C THR A 403 16.32 4.05 2.49
N THR A 404 17.10 3.73 3.52
CA THR A 404 17.46 2.35 3.81
C THR A 404 16.27 1.55 4.36
N LEU A 405 16.28 0.25 4.10
CA LEU A 405 15.23 -0.64 4.63
C LEU A 405 15.19 -0.58 6.17
N ARG A 406 16.34 -0.49 6.83
CA ARG A 406 16.44 -0.34 8.28
C ARG A 406 15.76 0.93 8.78
N GLU A 407 16.02 2.09 8.15
CA GLU A 407 15.37 3.36 8.53
C GLU A 407 13.85 3.27 8.41
N ILE A 408 13.34 2.66 7.32
CA ILE A 408 11.90 2.48 7.13
C ILE A 408 11.30 1.61 8.24
N ILE A 409 11.96 0.49 8.59
CA ILE A 409 11.43 -0.47 9.57
C ILE A 409 11.61 0.03 11.00
N GLU A 410 12.84 0.43 11.39
CA GLU A 410 13.15 0.76 12.79
C GLU A 410 12.66 2.16 13.17
N GLU A 411 12.95 3.15 12.33
CA GLU A 411 12.76 4.55 12.72
C GLU A 411 11.36 5.05 12.39
N ILE A 412 10.78 4.63 11.27
CA ILE A 412 9.41 5.02 10.89
C ILE A 412 8.41 3.97 11.37
N GLY A 413 8.66 2.70 11.06
CA GLY A 413 7.80 1.58 11.43
C GLY A 413 7.82 1.22 12.92
N GLY A 414 8.76 1.76 13.70
CA GLY A 414 8.87 1.53 15.15
C GLY A 414 9.46 0.16 15.52
N GLY A 415 10.02 -0.58 14.55
CA GLY A 415 10.68 -1.86 14.74
C GLY A 415 9.74 -3.05 14.88
N ILE A 416 10.34 -4.22 15.14
CA ILE A 416 9.61 -5.48 15.29
C ILE A 416 8.92 -5.53 16.66
N PRO A 417 7.65 -5.94 16.76
CA PRO A 417 6.95 -6.04 18.03
C PRO A 417 7.46 -7.20 18.90
N ASN A 418 7.15 -7.13 20.20
CA ASN A 418 7.38 -8.21 21.18
C ASN A 418 8.83 -8.66 21.36
N GLY A 419 9.82 -7.79 21.04
CA GLY A 419 11.23 -8.11 21.18
C GLY A 419 11.75 -9.20 20.21
N LYS A 420 10.98 -9.49 19.16
CA LYS A 420 11.39 -10.41 18.10
C LYS A 420 12.44 -9.77 17.20
N LYS A 421 13.15 -10.62 16.45
CA LYS A 421 14.21 -10.18 15.52
C LYS A 421 13.67 -10.09 14.10
N PHE A 422 14.14 -9.07 13.38
CA PHE A 422 13.92 -8.98 11.95
C PHE A 422 14.58 -10.18 11.25
N LYS A 423 13.81 -10.86 10.39
CA LYS A 423 14.30 -11.97 9.58
C LYS A 423 14.46 -11.56 8.13
N ALA A 424 13.42 -10.96 7.58
CA ALA A 424 13.36 -10.55 6.18
C ALA A 424 12.26 -9.53 5.94
N ALA A 425 12.28 -8.89 4.76
CA ALA A 425 11.16 -8.13 4.23
C ALA A 425 10.83 -8.58 2.81
N GLN A 426 9.56 -8.80 2.51
CA GLN A 426 9.09 -9.00 1.14
C GLN A 426 8.77 -7.65 0.53
N ALA A 427 9.52 -7.25 -0.48
CA ALA A 427 9.30 -6.03 -1.24
C ALA A 427 8.62 -6.37 -2.58
N GLY A 428 7.62 -5.55 -2.99
CA GLY A 428 6.96 -5.69 -4.28
C GLY A 428 5.96 -6.85 -4.41
N GLY A 429 5.44 -7.34 -3.29
CA GLY A 429 4.40 -8.37 -3.27
C GLY A 429 4.78 -9.66 -4.02
N PRO A 430 3.83 -10.28 -4.75
CA PRO A 430 4.05 -11.54 -5.46
C PRO A 430 5.00 -11.42 -6.66
N SER A 431 5.25 -10.22 -7.15
CA SER A 431 6.20 -9.95 -8.24
C SER A 431 7.62 -9.63 -7.76
N GLY A 432 7.75 -9.33 -6.47
CA GLY A 432 9.00 -8.91 -5.87
C GLY A 432 9.86 -10.02 -5.31
N GLY A 433 10.70 -9.67 -4.34
CA GLY A 433 11.62 -10.61 -3.72
C GLY A 433 11.77 -10.40 -2.22
N CYS A 434 12.32 -11.39 -1.56
CA CYS A 434 12.61 -11.39 -0.15
C CYS A 434 13.99 -10.78 0.10
N ILE A 435 14.07 -9.77 0.95
CA ILE A 435 15.29 -9.09 1.38
C ILE A 435 15.64 -9.61 2.77
N PRO A 436 16.72 -10.39 2.93
CA PRO A 436 17.10 -11.00 4.22
C PRO A 436 17.82 -10.00 5.12
N PHE A 437 18.07 -10.41 6.37
CA PHE A 437 18.78 -9.60 7.36
C PHE A 437 20.15 -9.10 6.89
N GLU A 438 20.89 -9.90 6.11
CA GLU A 438 22.21 -9.55 5.57
C GLU A 438 22.17 -8.29 4.67
N HIS A 439 20.99 -7.96 4.12
CA HIS A 439 20.75 -6.79 3.30
C HIS A 439 19.84 -5.76 3.99
N TYR A 440 19.78 -5.76 5.33
CA TYR A 440 18.91 -4.87 6.09
C TYR A 440 19.20 -3.38 5.87
N ASP A 441 20.45 -3.03 5.55
CA ASP A 441 20.89 -1.66 5.27
C ASP A 441 20.85 -1.30 3.77
N VAL A 442 20.21 -2.11 2.94
CA VAL A 442 20.08 -1.82 1.49
C VAL A 442 19.25 -0.56 1.27
N ASN A 443 19.68 0.26 0.31
CA ASN A 443 18.88 1.37 -0.18
C ASN A 443 17.64 0.84 -0.90
N VAL A 444 16.46 1.34 -0.50
CA VAL A 444 15.20 0.96 -1.16
C VAL A 444 15.00 1.84 -2.38
N ASP A 445 15.65 1.45 -3.47
CA ASP A 445 15.56 2.06 -4.79
C ASP A 445 15.61 0.99 -5.89
N TYR A 446 15.35 1.39 -7.16
CA TYR A 446 15.26 0.43 -8.26
C TYR A 446 16.56 -0.32 -8.51
N ASP A 447 17.68 0.39 -8.49
CA ASP A 447 18.98 -0.15 -8.91
C ASP A 447 19.59 -1.00 -7.79
N SER A 448 19.52 -0.54 -6.52
CA SER A 448 20.04 -1.25 -5.36
C SER A 448 19.29 -2.56 -5.09
N LEU A 449 17.96 -2.56 -5.20
CA LEU A 449 17.17 -3.79 -5.04
C LEU A 449 17.37 -4.77 -6.20
N ALA A 450 17.51 -4.28 -7.43
CA ALA A 450 17.81 -5.12 -8.59
C ALA A 450 19.16 -5.82 -8.44
N ALA A 451 20.18 -5.16 -7.87
CA ALA A 451 21.50 -5.73 -7.64
C ALA A 451 21.48 -6.96 -6.71
N ILE A 452 20.54 -7.02 -5.77
CA ILE A 452 20.34 -8.18 -4.89
C ILE A 452 19.30 -9.18 -5.41
N GLY A 453 18.78 -8.97 -6.64
CA GLY A 453 17.78 -9.84 -7.26
C GLY A 453 16.35 -9.62 -6.76
N CYS A 454 16.08 -8.50 -6.12
CA CYS A 454 14.76 -8.06 -5.69
C CYS A 454 14.26 -6.92 -6.57
N MET A 455 12.98 -6.55 -6.43
CA MET A 455 12.43 -5.37 -7.07
C MET A 455 11.52 -4.62 -6.10
N ILE A 456 11.44 -3.30 -6.31
CA ILE A 456 10.63 -2.43 -5.43
C ILE A 456 9.13 -2.69 -5.57
N GLY A 457 8.71 -3.16 -6.73
CA GLY A 457 7.30 -3.41 -7.03
C GLY A 457 6.45 -2.15 -6.97
N SER A 458 5.17 -2.33 -6.69
CA SER A 458 4.20 -1.24 -6.51
C SER A 458 4.41 -0.46 -5.20
N GLY A 459 5.11 -1.05 -4.21
CA GLY A 459 5.40 -0.45 -2.90
C GLY A 459 4.86 -1.24 -1.71
N GLY A 460 4.33 -2.46 -1.93
CA GLY A 460 4.04 -3.37 -0.83
C GLY A 460 5.33 -3.77 -0.12
N LEU A 461 5.40 -3.57 1.21
CA LEU A 461 6.56 -3.92 2.03
C LEU A 461 6.08 -4.67 3.27
N ILE A 462 6.25 -6.00 3.24
CA ILE A 462 5.79 -6.90 4.31
C ILE A 462 6.98 -7.35 5.13
N VAL A 463 7.00 -6.93 6.38
CA VAL A 463 8.08 -7.25 7.35
C VAL A 463 7.83 -8.60 7.99
N LEU A 464 8.86 -9.42 8.09
CA LEU A 464 8.85 -10.78 8.60
C LEU A 464 9.82 -10.93 9.77
N ASP A 465 9.40 -11.62 10.81
CA ASP A 465 10.22 -11.95 11.98
C ASP A 465 10.67 -13.42 11.98
N GLU A 466 11.38 -13.81 13.03
CA GLU A 466 11.90 -15.18 13.23
C GLU A 466 10.81 -16.26 13.27
N ASP A 467 9.54 -15.90 13.52
CA ASP A 467 8.41 -16.84 13.54
C ASP A 467 7.82 -17.10 12.14
N ASN A 468 8.34 -16.49 11.07
CA ASN A 468 7.89 -16.71 9.71
C ASN A 468 8.69 -17.80 9.01
N CYS A 469 8.01 -18.76 8.39
CA CYS A 469 8.62 -19.79 7.54
C CYS A 469 8.77 -19.28 6.11
N MET A 470 9.99 -19.24 5.60
CA MET A 470 10.26 -18.68 4.27
C MET A 470 9.75 -19.56 3.14
N VAL A 471 9.65 -20.88 3.36
CA VAL A 471 9.04 -21.83 2.41
C VAL A 471 7.53 -21.60 2.29
N ASP A 472 6.86 -21.34 3.42
CA ASP A 472 5.43 -21.06 3.45
C ASP A 472 5.10 -19.69 2.86
N ILE A 473 5.93 -18.67 3.11
CA ILE A 473 5.84 -17.35 2.48
C ILE A 473 5.97 -17.46 0.95
N ALA A 474 6.97 -18.21 0.44
CA ALA A 474 7.12 -18.43 -0.99
C ALA A 474 5.88 -19.14 -1.59
N LYS A 475 5.35 -20.14 -0.89
CA LYS A 475 4.12 -20.85 -1.28
C LYS A 475 2.92 -19.91 -1.33
N PHE A 476 2.75 -19.03 -0.33
CA PHE A 476 1.65 -18.06 -0.27
C PHE A 476 1.63 -17.13 -1.48
N PHE A 477 2.76 -16.50 -1.80
CA PHE A 477 2.84 -15.60 -2.95
C PHE A 477 2.65 -16.32 -4.28
N LEU A 478 3.18 -17.54 -4.39
CA LEU A 478 3.02 -18.33 -5.59
C LEU A 478 1.57 -18.81 -5.78
N GLN A 479 0.89 -19.16 -4.69
CA GLN A 479 -0.54 -19.50 -4.73
C GLN A 479 -1.35 -18.34 -5.27
N PHE A 480 -1.13 -17.13 -4.74
CA PHE A 480 -1.78 -15.91 -5.24
C PHE A 480 -1.54 -15.74 -6.74
N THR A 481 -0.29 -15.86 -7.21
CA THR A 481 0.01 -15.70 -8.65
C THR A 481 -0.63 -16.80 -9.51
N MET A 482 -0.71 -18.03 -9.00
CA MET A 482 -1.39 -19.14 -9.66
C MET A 482 -2.89 -18.85 -9.80
N ASP A 483 -3.54 -18.39 -8.75
CA ASP A 483 -4.98 -18.08 -8.73
C ASP A 483 -5.32 -16.88 -9.63
N GLU A 484 -4.41 -15.93 -9.76
CA GLU A 484 -4.56 -14.71 -10.58
C GLU A 484 -4.06 -14.86 -12.04
N SER A 485 -3.56 -16.03 -12.42
CA SER A 485 -3.14 -16.28 -13.80
C SER A 485 -4.31 -16.23 -14.78
N CYS A 486 -4.20 -15.42 -15.85
CA CYS A 486 -5.22 -15.39 -16.91
C CYS A 486 -5.34 -16.71 -17.69
N GLY A 487 -4.37 -17.61 -17.55
CA GLY A 487 -4.35 -18.91 -18.22
C GLY A 487 -3.95 -18.89 -19.69
N LYS A 488 -3.58 -17.75 -20.27
CA LYS A 488 -3.27 -17.62 -21.70
C LYS A 488 -2.02 -18.41 -22.12
N CYS A 489 -0.89 -18.20 -21.44
CA CYS A 489 0.35 -18.88 -21.80
C CYS A 489 0.62 -20.10 -20.92
N THR A 490 1.08 -21.20 -21.53
CA THR A 490 1.33 -22.48 -20.85
C THR A 490 2.38 -22.38 -19.73
N PRO A 491 3.51 -21.65 -19.89
CA PRO A 491 4.51 -21.54 -18.82
C PRO A 491 3.92 -20.99 -17.51
N CYS A 492 3.12 -19.94 -17.57
CA CYS A 492 2.43 -19.39 -16.41
C CYS A 492 1.34 -20.35 -15.90
N ARG A 493 0.36 -20.72 -16.74
CA ARG A 493 -0.79 -21.53 -16.34
C ARG A 493 -0.42 -22.85 -15.68
N ILE A 494 0.52 -23.59 -16.28
CA ILE A 494 0.93 -24.90 -15.79
C ILE A 494 2.11 -24.81 -14.83
N GLY A 495 3.09 -23.95 -15.16
CA GLY A 495 4.32 -23.84 -14.37
C GLY A 495 4.08 -23.34 -12.95
N THR A 496 3.29 -22.28 -12.76
CA THR A 496 2.97 -21.78 -11.41
C THR A 496 2.25 -22.85 -10.58
N LYS A 497 1.34 -23.59 -11.17
CA LYS A 497 0.64 -24.71 -10.50
C LYS A 497 1.63 -25.81 -10.08
N ARG A 498 2.55 -26.22 -10.95
CA ARG A 498 3.54 -27.26 -10.62
C ARG A 498 4.53 -26.81 -9.55
N MET A 499 4.96 -25.55 -9.60
CA MET A 499 5.80 -24.98 -8.55
C MET A 499 5.05 -24.96 -7.20
N TYR A 500 3.77 -24.57 -7.19
CA TYR A 500 2.93 -24.59 -5.98
C TYR A 500 2.79 -26.00 -5.40
N GLU A 501 2.50 -27.00 -6.23
CA GLU A 501 2.37 -28.39 -5.82
C GLU A 501 3.66 -28.94 -5.16
N ILE A 502 4.84 -28.53 -5.67
CA ILE A 502 6.12 -28.88 -5.06
C ILE A 502 6.29 -28.20 -3.69
N LEU A 503 6.01 -26.89 -3.58
CA LEU A 503 6.09 -26.19 -2.30
C LEU A 503 5.09 -26.74 -1.27
N ASP A 504 3.88 -27.09 -1.71
CA ASP A 504 2.89 -27.73 -0.85
C ASP A 504 3.37 -29.10 -0.36
N LYS A 505 3.98 -29.89 -1.24
CA LYS A 505 4.61 -31.17 -0.90
C LYS A 505 5.73 -31.00 0.12
N ILE A 506 6.60 -29.96 -0.04
CA ILE A 506 7.69 -29.66 0.88
C ILE A 506 7.14 -29.22 2.25
N THR A 507 6.18 -28.30 2.29
CA THR A 507 5.59 -27.80 3.55
C THR A 507 4.78 -28.87 4.29
N LYS A 508 4.37 -29.93 3.60
CA LYS A 508 3.74 -31.14 4.17
C LYS A 508 4.72 -32.23 4.62
N GLY A 509 6.04 -32.02 4.41
CA GLY A 509 7.08 -32.97 4.79
C GLY A 509 7.29 -34.13 3.80
N ASN A 510 6.63 -34.10 2.66
CA ASN A 510 6.69 -35.16 1.63
C ASN A 510 7.65 -34.77 0.48
N GLY A 511 8.30 -33.62 0.53
CA GLY A 511 9.26 -33.16 -0.46
C GLY A 511 10.55 -33.99 -0.46
N THR A 512 11.23 -34.02 -1.61
CA THR A 512 12.52 -34.65 -1.84
C THR A 512 13.52 -33.62 -2.38
N MET A 513 14.83 -33.96 -2.34
CA MET A 513 15.86 -33.08 -2.95
C MET A 513 15.70 -32.98 -4.48
N GLU A 514 15.16 -34.02 -5.12
CA GLU A 514 14.81 -33.96 -6.54
C GLU A 514 13.65 -32.99 -6.82
N ASP A 515 12.66 -32.92 -5.93
CA ASP A 515 11.58 -31.90 -6.01
C ASP A 515 12.16 -30.48 -5.88
N LEU A 516 13.15 -30.28 -5.02
CA LEU A 516 13.81 -28.97 -4.87
C LEU A 516 14.52 -28.53 -6.16
N GLN A 517 15.24 -29.45 -6.81
CA GLN A 517 15.89 -29.18 -8.10
C GLN A 517 14.85 -28.88 -9.19
N LYS A 518 13.78 -29.67 -9.27
CA LYS A 518 12.68 -29.43 -10.21
C LYS A 518 12.01 -28.09 -10.00
N LEU A 519 11.85 -27.65 -8.72
CA LEU A 519 11.31 -26.34 -8.39
C LEU A 519 12.18 -25.21 -8.95
N GLU A 520 13.48 -25.34 -8.79
CA GLU A 520 14.47 -24.36 -9.27
C GLU A 520 14.45 -24.27 -10.82
N ASP A 521 14.47 -25.40 -11.50
CA ASP A 521 14.39 -25.49 -12.96
C ASP A 521 13.08 -24.90 -13.50
N LEU A 522 11.95 -25.20 -12.85
CA LEU A 522 10.64 -24.66 -13.21
C LEU A 522 10.59 -23.13 -13.01
N CYS A 523 11.21 -22.60 -11.95
CA CYS A 523 11.30 -21.16 -11.72
C CYS A 523 11.96 -20.45 -12.91
N TYR A 524 13.09 -20.95 -13.38
CA TYR A 524 13.79 -20.38 -14.54
C TYR A 524 12.97 -20.53 -15.83
N TYR A 525 12.34 -21.69 -16.04
CA TYR A 525 11.50 -21.92 -17.20
C TYR A 525 10.30 -20.97 -17.25
N VAL A 526 9.57 -20.81 -16.14
CA VAL A 526 8.41 -19.93 -16.06
C VAL A 526 8.82 -18.47 -16.26
N LYS A 527 9.93 -18.05 -15.63
CA LYS A 527 10.47 -16.71 -15.71
C LYS A 527 10.81 -16.30 -17.14
N THR A 528 11.46 -17.17 -17.90
CA THR A 528 11.97 -16.87 -19.23
C THR A 528 10.97 -17.05 -20.35
N ASN A 529 9.94 -17.90 -20.16
CA ASN A 529 9.03 -18.29 -21.24
C ASN A 529 7.60 -17.74 -21.08
N SER A 530 7.28 -17.05 -19.98
CA SER A 530 5.95 -16.45 -19.79
C SER A 530 5.78 -15.20 -20.65
N LEU A 531 4.52 -14.99 -21.12
CA LEU A 531 4.19 -13.90 -22.03
C LEU A 531 4.27 -12.51 -21.39
N CYS A 532 3.86 -12.36 -20.15
CA CYS A 532 3.77 -11.05 -19.45
C CYS A 532 4.45 -11.05 -18.08
N GLY A 533 4.54 -9.86 -17.49
CA GLY A 533 5.19 -9.64 -16.19
C GLY A 533 4.67 -10.52 -15.07
N LEU A 534 3.36 -10.85 -15.04
CA LEU A 534 2.79 -11.72 -14.00
C LEU A 534 3.51 -13.07 -13.95
N GLY A 535 3.61 -13.78 -15.07
CA GLY A 535 4.30 -15.07 -15.12
C GLY A 535 5.83 -14.93 -15.02
N GLN A 536 6.41 -13.88 -15.63
CA GLN A 536 7.86 -13.64 -15.58
C GLN A 536 8.36 -13.33 -14.16
N THR A 537 7.53 -12.76 -13.31
CA THR A 537 7.90 -12.40 -11.93
C THR A 537 7.39 -13.38 -10.87
N ALA A 538 6.42 -14.23 -11.19
CA ALA A 538 5.88 -15.26 -10.28
C ALA A 538 6.94 -16.09 -9.54
N PRO A 539 8.07 -16.49 -10.18
CA PRO A 539 9.13 -17.22 -9.51
C PRO A 539 9.99 -16.41 -8.53
N ASN A 540 9.94 -15.07 -8.56
CA ASN A 540 10.86 -14.24 -7.79
C ASN A 540 10.81 -14.49 -6.28
N PRO A 541 9.64 -14.59 -5.60
CA PRO A 541 9.59 -14.93 -4.18
C PRO A 541 10.22 -16.30 -3.89
N VAL A 542 10.04 -17.29 -4.77
CA VAL A 542 10.62 -18.63 -4.63
C VAL A 542 12.14 -18.56 -4.82
N LEU A 543 12.64 -17.93 -5.88
CA LEU A 543 14.07 -17.81 -6.17
C LEU A 543 14.82 -17.03 -5.08
N SER A 544 14.24 -15.95 -4.56
CA SER A 544 14.87 -15.17 -3.49
C SER A 544 14.91 -15.95 -2.17
N THR A 545 13.85 -16.68 -1.81
CA THR A 545 13.86 -17.52 -0.60
C THR A 545 14.77 -18.74 -0.76
N LEU A 546 14.86 -19.34 -1.93
CA LEU A 546 15.86 -20.39 -2.22
C LEU A 546 17.29 -19.88 -2.11
N ARG A 547 17.56 -18.66 -2.57
CA ARG A 547 18.89 -18.05 -2.51
C ARG A 547 19.34 -17.78 -1.08
N PHE A 548 18.46 -17.21 -0.25
CA PHE A 548 18.84 -16.69 1.07
C PHE A 548 18.45 -17.60 2.24
N PHE A 549 17.53 -18.53 2.06
CA PHE A 549 16.98 -19.41 3.10
C PHE A 549 16.94 -20.86 2.66
N ARG A 550 17.91 -21.30 1.86
CA ARG A 550 17.98 -22.69 1.34
C ARG A 550 17.96 -23.73 2.47
N ASP A 551 18.57 -23.39 3.61
CA ASP A 551 18.62 -24.26 4.78
C ASP A 551 17.22 -24.58 5.34
N GLU A 552 16.26 -23.63 5.26
CA GLU A 552 14.89 -23.92 5.66
C GLU A 552 14.23 -24.96 4.74
N TYR A 553 14.48 -24.90 3.43
CA TYR A 553 14.00 -25.92 2.49
C TYR A 553 14.58 -27.30 2.79
N ILE A 554 15.89 -27.35 3.06
CA ILE A 554 16.60 -28.57 3.44
C ILE A 554 16.02 -29.14 4.74
N ALA A 555 15.80 -28.31 5.76
CA ALA A 555 15.20 -28.73 7.03
C ALA A 555 13.79 -29.33 6.83
N HIS A 556 12.96 -28.73 5.96
CA HIS A 556 11.65 -29.30 5.63
C HIS A 556 11.73 -30.65 4.91
N ILE A 557 12.73 -30.80 4.01
CA ILE A 557 12.88 -31.98 3.16
C ILE A 557 13.61 -33.11 3.89
N VAL A 558 14.76 -32.82 4.52
CA VAL A 558 15.65 -33.83 5.12
C VAL A 558 15.27 -34.08 6.57
N ASP A 559 15.22 -33.00 7.39
CA ASP A 559 15.00 -33.11 8.82
C ASP A 559 13.52 -33.26 9.18
N LYS A 560 12.62 -33.10 8.21
CA LYS A 560 11.15 -33.11 8.41
C LYS A 560 10.71 -32.12 9.49
N LYS A 561 11.36 -30.97 9.54
CA LYS A 561 11.16 -29.94 10.55
C LYS A 561 10.94 -28.57 9.91
N CYS A 562 9.99 -27.81 10.45
CA CYS A 562 9.83 -26.39 10.13
C CYS A 562 10.52 -25.54 11.19
N PRO A 563 11.67 -24.86 10.91
CA PRO A 563 12.39 -24.09 11.91
C PRO A 563 11.56 -23.01 12.58
N ALA A 564 10.67 -22.34 11.84
CA ALA A 564 9.75 -21.34 12.36
C ALA A 564 8.49 -21.93 13.04
N GLY A 565 8.31 -23.25 12.98
CA GLY A 565 7.14 -23.91 13.55
C GLY A 565 5.80 -23.47 12.99
N VAL A 566 5.71 -23.14 11.69
CA VAL A 566 4.50 -22.70 10.97
C VAL A 566 3.81 -23.84 10.26
N CYS A 567 4.58 -24.69 9.58
CA CYS A 567 4.06 -25.78 8.73
C CYS A 567 3.42 -26.89 9.58
N LYS A 568 2.09 -26.88 9.69
CA LYS A 568 1.32 -27.77 10.59
C LYS A 568 1.68 -29.24 10.44
N SER A 569 1.94 -29.72 9.21
CA SER A 569 2.29 -31.12 8.96
C SER A 569 3.63 -31.54 9.56
N LEU A 570 4.54 -30.58 9.77
CA LEU A 570 5.87 -30.81 10.33
C LEU A 570 5.96 -30.51 11.83
N LEU A 571 4.88 -30.00 12.44
CA LEU A 571 4.87 -29.73 13.87
C LEU A 571 4.88 -31.01 14.68
N GLN A 572 5.71 -31.05 15.67
CA GLN A 572 5.68 -32.05 16.72
C GLN A 572 5.44 -31.37 18.06
N PHE A 573 4.50 -31.91 18.84
CA PHE A 573 4.28 -31.48 20.21
C PHE A 573 4.94 -32.50 21.13
N VAL A 574 5.83 -32.02 21.96
CA VAL A 574 6.63 -32.88 22.87
C VAL A 574 6.37 -32.46 24.31
N ILE A 575 6.17 -33.43 25.18
CA ILE A 575 6.11 -33.21 26.62
C ILE A 575 7.50 -33.43 27.20
N ASP A 576 8.05 -32.39 27.80
CA ASP A 576 9.27 -32.48 28.61
C ASP A 576 8.93 -33.30 29.87
N LYS A 577 9.46 -34.52 29.92
CA LYS A 577 9.15 -35.50 30.94
C LYS A 577 9.60 -35.04 32.32
N ASP A 578 10.67 -34.23 32.40
CA ASP A 578 11.22 -33.75 33.67
C ASP A 578 10.44 -32.58 34.23
N LYS A 579 9.85 -31.74 33.36
CA LYS A 579 8.93 -30.67 33.75
C LYS A 579 7.52 -31.16 34.04
N CYS A 580 7.12 -32.27 33.43
CA CYS A 580 5.78 -32.82 33.59
C CYS A 580 5.52 -33.34 35.01
N ILE A 581 4.46 -32.85 35.65
CA ILE A 581 4.07 -33.31 36.99
C ILE A 581 3.04 -34.45 36.98
N GLY A 582 2.64 -34.96 35.82
CA GLY A 582 1.69 -36.06 35.71
C GLY A 582 0.23 -35.69 36.00
N CYS A 583 -0.17 -34.42 35.96
CA CYS A 583 -1.52 -33.97 36.32
C CYS A 583 -2.65 -34.39 35.36
N GLY A 584 -2.35 -34.78 34.15
CA GLY A 584 -3.31 -35.30 33.15
C GLY A 584 -4.24 -34.27 32.49
N MET A 585 -4.09 -32.96 32.76
CA MET A 585 -4.95 -31.93 32.18
C MET A 585 -4.86 -31.85 30.67
N CYS A 586 -3.66 -32.04 30.11
CA CYS A 586 -3.43 -32.07 28.67
C CYS A 586 -4.11 -33.28 28.00
N ALA A 587 -4.10 -34.44 28.64
CA ALA A 587 -4.76 -35.65 28.14
C ALA A 587 -6.28 -35.49 28.10
N LYS A 588 -6.88 -34.94 29.17
CA LYS A 588 -8.33 -34.67 29.24
C LYS A 588 -8.79 -33.67 28.16
N GLN A 589 -7.95 -32.78 27.73
CA GLN A 589 -8.27 -31.75 26.73
C GLN A 589 -7.95 -32.19 25.29
N CYS A 590 -7.32 -33.35 25.09
CA CYS A 590 -6.91 -33.81 23.78
C CYS A 590 -8.09 -34.38 22.99
N PRO A 591 -8.55 -33.73 21.89
CA PRO A 591 -9.71 -34.21 21.15
C PRO A 591 -9.43 -35.50 20.35
N ALA A 592 -8.15 -35.83 20.14
CA ALA A 592 -7.70 -37.01 19.41
C ALA A 592 -7.17 -38.12 20.33
N GLU A 593 -7.30 -37.98 21.64
CA GLU A 593 -6.81 -38.95 22.64
C GLU A 593 -5.34 -39.37 22.41
N ALA A 594 -4.54 -38.44 21.86
CA ALA A 594 -3.15 -38.66 21.51
C ALA A 594 -2.18 -38.57 22.69
N ILE A 595 -2.65 -38.34 23.93
CA ILE A 595 -1.80 -38.10 25.09
C ILE A 595 -2.05 -39.18 26.14
N SER A 596 -1.04 -40.02 26.39
CA SER A 596 -1.11 -41.10 27.34
C SER A 596 -0.07 -40.97 28.46
N ARG A 597 -0.31 -41.60 29.59
CA ARG A 597 0.62 -41.67 30.73
C ARG A 597 1.75 -42.63 30.37
N THR A 598 2.97 -42.26 30.72
CA THR A 598 4.17 -43.12 30.60
C THR A 598 4.49 -43.76 31.95
N ASP A 599 5.50 -44.64 31.98
CA ASP A 599 6.03 -45.21 33.22
C ASP A 599 7.14 -44.32 33.86
N TYR A 600 7.53 -43.23 33.22
CA TYR A 600 8.61 -42.35 33.70
C TYR A 600 8.11 -41.38 34.76
N ILE A 601 8.73 -41.44 35.94
CA ILE A 601 8.53 -40.50 37.04
C ILE A 601 9.78 -39.67 37.21
N ALA A 602 9.70 -38.36 36.95
CA ALA A 602 10.84 -37.47 37.10
C ALA A 602 11.29 -37.32 38.58
N PRO A 603 12.56 -37.08 38.85
CA PRO A 603 13.07 -36.88 40.21
C PRO A 603 12.28 -35.81 40.96
N GLY A 604 11.82 -36.13 42.18
CA GLY A 604 11.04 -35.25 43.01
C GLY A 604 9.54 -35.11 42.62
N LYS A 605 9.06 -35.86 41.64
CA LYS A 605 7.63 -35.93 41.25
C LYS A 605 6.92 -37.16 41.83
N LYS A 606 5.60 -37.09 42.03
CA LYS A 606 4.80 -38.16 42.59
C LYS A 606 4.06 -38.98 41.52
N LEU A 607 3.91 -38.46 40.33
CA LEU A 607 3.11 -39.08 39.26
C LEU A 607 3.97 -39.19 37.97
N ALA A 608 3.74 -40.25 37.21
CA ALA A 608 4.38 -40.47 35.95
C ALA A 608 3.99 -39.40 34.92
N ALA A 609 4.98 -39.00 34.09
CA ALA A 609 4.82 -38.05 33.03
C ALA A 609 3.89 -38.57 31.91
N PHE A 610 3.35 -37.65 31.13
CA PHE A 610 2.61 -37.98 29.91
C PHE A 610 3.50 -37.87 28.67
N ALA A 611 3.14 -38.58 27.61
CA ALA A 611 3.73 -38.45 26.29
C ALA A 611 2.66 -38.26 25.22
N ILE A 612 3.02 -37.60 24.13
CA ILE A 612 2.14 -37.40 22.97
C ILE A 612 2.50 -38.43 21.92
N ASP A 613 1.51 -39.18 21.43
CA ASP A 613 1.63 -40.03 20.27
C ASP A 613 1.56 -39.16 18.99
N PRO A 614 2.66 -39.00 18.24
CA PRO A 614 2.69 -38.16 17.05
C PRO A 614 1.78 -38.67 15.93
N ALA A 615 1.48 -39.96 15.89
CA ALA A 615 0.63 -40.57 14.87
C ALA A 615 -0.87 -40.22 15.09
N LYS A 616 -1.28 -40.08 16.35
CA LYS A 616 -2.65 -39.69 16.73
C LYS A 616 -2.85 -38.17 16.85
N CYS A 617 -1.75 -37.43 17.02
CA CYS A 617 -1.83 -35.99 17.30
C CYS A 617 -2.32 -35.18 16.09
N VAL A 618 -3.48 -34.52 16.21
CA VAL A 618 -4.05 -33.63 15.20
C VAL A 618 -3.44 -32.21 15.24
N LYS A 619 -2.42 -32.00 16.05
CA LYS A 619 -1.62 -30.76 16.09
C LYS A 619 -2.42 -29.47 16.40
N CYS A 620 -3.50 -29.56 17.18
CA CYS A 620 -4.39 -28.45 17.50
C CYS A 620 -3.84 -27.44 18.54
N GLY A 621 -2.80 -27.82 19.29
CA GLY A 621 -2.19 -26.94 20.32
C GLY A 621 -2.90 -26.86 21.67
N ALA A 622 -4.12 -27.38 21.83
CA ALA A 622 -4.91 -27.29 23.06
C ALA A 622 -4.17 -27.78 24.33
N CYS A 623 -3.29 -28.74 24.18
CA CYS A 623 -2.49 -29.27 25.29
C CYS A 623 -1.47 -28.25 25.82
N ILE A 624 -0.87 -27.40 24.96
CA ILE A 624 0.08 -26.34 25.37
C ILE A 624 -0.64 -25.29 26.21
N GLU A 625 -1.79 -24.80 25.73
CA GLU A 625 -2.58 -23.75 26.41
C GLU A 625 -3.02 -24.20 27.83
N LYS A 626 -3.31 -25.47 27.99
CA LYS A 626 -3.76 -26.02 29.27
C LYS A 626 -2.63 -26.42 30.23
N CYS A 627 -1.38 -26.46 29.75
CA CYS A 627 -0.24 -26.85 30.59
C CYS A 627 0.29 -25.69 31.43
N LYS A 628 -0.19 -25.54 32.66
CA LYS A 628 0.27 -24.52 33.62
C LYS A 628 1.78 -24.62 33.96
N PHE A 629 2.37 -25.80 33.76
CA PHE A 629 3.79 -26.08 34.07
C PHE A 629 4.72 -25.83 32.89
N LYS A 630 4.20 -25.36 31.75
CA LYS A 630 4.95 -25.12 30.52
C LYS A 630 5.84 -26.32 30.12
N ALA A 631 5.35 -27.53 30.42
CA ALA A 631 6.06 -28.77 30.12
C ALA A 631 5.83 -29.24 28.68
N ILE A 632 5.00 -28.59 27.87
CA ILE A 632 4.72 -28.94 26.48
C ILE A 632 5.29 -27.87 25.58
N SER A 633 6.12 -28.31 24.66
CA SER A 633 6.73 -27.44 23.64
C SER A 633 6.30 -27.87 22.25
N LYS A 634 6.31 -26.92 21.34
CA LYS A 634 6.16 -27.10 19.91
C LYS A 634 7.56 -27.16 19.30
N GLN A 635 7.86 -28.25 18.59
CA GLN A 635 9.12 -28.47 17.91
C GLN A 635 8.91 -28.63 16.41
#